data_d6fc1c8e6e9561c0b44455ded67b251c
#
_entry.id   d6fc1c8e6e9561c0b44455ded67b251c
#
_cell.length_a   1.000
_cell.length_b   1.000
_cell.length_c   1.000
_cell.angle_alpha   90.00
_cell.angle_beta   90.00
_cell.angle_gamma   90.00
#
_symmetry.space_group_name_H-M   'P 1'
#
loop_
_entity.id
_entity.type
_entity.pdbx_description
1 polymer ?
#
loop_
_entity_poly.entity_id
_entity_poly.type
_entity_poly.pdbx_seq_one_letter_code
_entity_poly.pdbx_strand_id
1 'polypeptide(L)'
;MRGDRNLIHRAASLLEREPHHTLDIAREVLSLSGNPGAASAAVFTLLGADPRFHVDATGQWSLEGPPPGLPLSDLRYAVVDVETTGGPYQRGHRMTEIAIYEVQNGVVSDSYHTLLNPGRSISPAIVALTGINNDMVSRAPYFDQIATDVLERLEGRVFVAHNVGF
;
A
#
# COMPACT_ATOMS: atom_id res chain seq x y z
N MET A 1 13.38 -10.38 -7.88
CA MET A 1 12.15 -9.99 -7.16
C MET A 1 12.14 -8.59 -6.52
N ARG A 2 13.26 -7.96 -6.14
CA ARG A 2 13.25 -6.53 -5.67
C ARG A 2 13.09 -5.51 -6.81
N GLY A 3 13.50 -5.83 -8.04
CA GLY A 3 13.39 -4.93 -9.20
C GLY A 3 11.96 -4.71 -9.66
N ASP A 4 11.14 -5.76 -9.70
CA ASP A 4 9.77 -5.69 -10.24
C ASP A 4 8.84 -4.84 -9.38
N ARG A 5 8.93 -4.92 -8.04
CA ARG A 5 8.14 -4.07 -7.13
C ARG A 5 8.43 -2.57 -7.30
N ASN A 6 9.65 -2.20 -7.62
CA ASN A 6 10.00 -0.80 -7.90
C ASN A 6 9.40 -0.34 -9.24
N LEU A 7 9.40 -1.20 -10.27
CA LEU A 7 8.83 -0.88 -11.58
C LEU A 7 7.30 -0.76 -11.52
N ILE A 8 6.62 -1.67 -10.81
CA ILE A 8 5.17 -1.58 -10.58
C ILE A 8 4.80 -0.29 -9.84
N HIS A 9 5.56 0.07 -8.80
CA HIS A 9 5.33 1.33 -8.07
C HIS A 9 5.55 2.56 -8.96
N ARG A 10 6.58 2.56 -9.79
CA ARG A 10 6.82 3.64 -10.77
C ARG A 10 5.69 3.76 -11.79
N ALA A 11 5.17 2.62 -12.29
CA ALA A 11 4.03 2.60 -13.19
C ALA A 11 2.77 3.16 -12.50
N ALA A 12 2.51 2.76 -11.26
CA ALA A 12 1.40 3.30 -10.48
C ALA A 12 1.51 4.81 -10.33
N SER A 13 2.66 5.32 -9.89
CA SER A 13 2.89 6.77 -9.72
C SER A 13 2.78 7.57 -11.02
N LEU A 14 3.08 6.96 -12.16
CA LEU A 14 2.87 7.58 -13.47
C LEU A 14 1.36 7.69 -13.78
N LEU A 15 0.62 6.60 -13.55
CA LEU A 15 -0.81 6.46 -13.87
C LEU A 15 -1.74 7.14 -12.86
N GLU A 16 -1.26 7.53 -11.67
CA GLU A 16 -2.01 8.34 -10.70
C GLU A 16 -2.40 9.73 -11.25
N ARG A 17 -1.66 10.22 -12.23
CA ARG A 17 -1.87 11.57 -12.79
C ARG A 17 -2.83 11.56 -13.97
N GLU A 18 -2.62 10.65 -14.90
CA GLU A 18 -3.41 10.48 -16.12
C GLU A 18 -3.16 9.11 -16.76
N PRO A 19 -4.07 8.61 -17.62
CA PRO A 19 -3.83 7.41 -18.41
C PRO A 19 -2.66 7.58 -19.36
N HIS A 20 -1.85 6.53 -19.53
CA HIS A 20 -0.71 6.51 -20.45
C HIS A 20 -0.79 5.35 -21.42
N HIS A 21 -0.37 5.60 -22.66
CA HIS A 21 -0.31 4.55 -23.66
C HIS A 21 0.80 3.52 -23.32
N THR A 22 0.58 2.26 -23.69
CA THR A 22 1.51 1.13 -23.44
C THR A 22 2.96 1.47 -23.78
N LEU A 23 3.22 2.16 -24.90
CA LEU A 23 4.57 2.51 -25.32
C LEU A 23 5.20 3.64 -24.48
N ASP A 24 4.39 4.51 -23.90
CA ASP A 24 4.89 5.55 -23.00
C ASP A 24 5.33 4.92 -21.69
N ILE A 25 4.54 3.99 -21.13
CA ILE A 25 4.93 3.20 -19.96
C ILE A 25 6.21 2.40 -20.23
N ALA A 26 6.31 1.77 -21.39
CA ALA A 26 7.52 1.06 -21.78
C ALA A 26 8.76 1.96 -21.75
N ARG A 27 8.63 3.18 -22.28
CA ARG A 27 9.72 4.16 -22.32
C ARG A 27 10.05 4.71 -20.93
N GLU A 28 9.06 5.15 -20.16
CA GLU A 28 9.26 5.91 -18.92
C GLU A 28 9.54 5.01 -17.71
N VAL A 29 8.90 3.85 -17.67
CA VAL A 29 9.04 2.91 -16.54
C VAL A 29 10.13 1.88 -16.80
N LEU A 30 10.14 1.27 -17.99
CA LEU A 30 11.04 0.18 -18.34
C LEU A 30 12.31 0.64 -19.10
N SER A 31 12.37 1.91 -19.52
CA SER A 31 13.45 2.46 -20.36
C SER A 31 13.61 1.70 -21.70
N LEU A 32 12.50 1.20 -22.26
CA LEU A 32 12.45 0.47 -23.53
C LEU A 32 11.98 1.40 -24.65
N SER A 33 12.84 1.62 -25.64
CA SER A 33 12.55 2.47 -26.82
C SER A 33 12.77 1.76 -28.16
N GLY A 34 12.94 0.44 -28.13
CA GLY A 34 13.22 -0.38 -29.30
C GLY A 34 11.97 -0.89 -30.02
N ASN A 35 11.92 -2.21 -30.28
CA ASN A 35 10.80 -2.86 -30.96
C ASN A 35 9.48 -2.67 -30.20
N PRO A 36 8.45 -2.02 -30.81
CA PRO A 36 7.18 -1.74 -30.14
C PRO A 36 6.44 -2.99 -29.61
N GLY A 37 6.53 -4.10 -30.36
CA GLY A 37 5.89 -5.36 -29.94
C GLY A 37 6.53 -5.95 -28.69
N ALA A 38 7.85 -5.96 -28.61
CA ALA A 38 8.58 -6.43 -27.43
C ALA A 38 8.36 -5.49 -26.23
N ALA A 39 8.35 -4.18 -26.46
CA ALA A 39 8.08 -3.19 -25.45
C ALA A 39 6.67 -3.34 -24.85
N SER A 40 5.65 -3.52 -25.72
CA SER A 40 4.27 -3.78 -25.28
C SER A 40 4.17 -5.08 -24.49
N ALA A 41 4.75 -6.18 -24.96
CA ALA A 41 4.74 -7.45 -24.26
C ALA A 41 5.35 -7.34 -22.84
N ALA A 42 6.43 -6.56 -22.69
CA ALA A 42 7.05 -6.32 -21.39
C ALA A 42 6.12 -5.57 -20.43
N VAL A 43 5.38 -4.55 -20.90
CA VAL A 43 4.40 -3.82 -20.08
C VAL A 43 3.24 -4.73 -19.67
N PHE A 44 2.69 -5.52 -20.61
CA PHE A 44 1.63 -6.49 -20.30
C PHE A 44 2.09 -7.56 -19.30
N THR A 45 3.34 -8.01 -19.41
CA THR A 45 3.92 -8.96 -18.43
C THR A 45 4.05 -8.33 -17.05
N LEU A 46 4.44 -7.04 -16.99
CA LEU A 46 4.64 -6.34 -15.71
C LEU A 46 3.31 -6.01 -15.02
N LEU A 47 2.32 -5.50 -15.76
CA LEU A 47 1.11 -4.90 -15.21
C LEU A 47 -0.15 -5.77 -15.37
N GLY A 48 -0.21 -6.62 -16.39
CA GLY A 48 -1.43 -7.30 -16.79
C GLY A 48 -1.99 -8.33 -15.81
N ALA A 49 -1.20 -8.77 -14.83
CA ALA A 49 -1.65 -9.67 -13.76
C ALA A 49 -2.01 -8.93 -12.47
N ASP A 50 -1.77 -7.63 -12.39
CA ASP A 50 -2.06 -6.82 -11.21
C ASP A 50 -3.42 -6.11 -11.40
N PRO A 51 -4.44 -6.44 -10.58
CA PRO A 51 -5.82 -5.95 -10.77
C PRO A 51 -5.97 -4.44 -10.61
N ARG A 52 -4.97 -3.74 -10.11
CA ARG A 52 -4.97 -2.28 -10.00
C ARG A 52 -4.83 -1.57 -11.34
N PHE A 53 -4.33 -2.26 -12.36
CA PHE A 53 -4.09 -1.67 -13.67
C PHE A 53 -5.12 -2.17 -14.68
N HIS A 54 -5.72 -1.24 -15.36
CA HIS A 54 -6.66 -1.50 -16.44
C HIS A 54 -6.10 -0.98 -17.76
N VAL A 55 -6.29 -1.73 -18.84
CA VAL A 55 -5.93 -1.30 -20.20
C VAL A 55 -7.17 -1.35 -21.09
N ASP A 56 -7.43 -0.27 -21.80
CA ASP A 56 -8.53 -0.18 -22.75
C ASP A 56 -8.17 -0.73 -24.14
N ALA A 57 -9.17 -0.77 -25.05
CA ALA A 57 -8.98 -1.26 -26.42
C ALA A 57 -8.02 -0.41 -27.27
N THR A 58 -7.69 0.81 -26.85
CA THR A 58 -6.72 1.70 -27.52
C THR A 58 -5.31 1.55 -27.00
N GLY A 59 -5.11 0.72 -25.97
CA GLY A 59 -3.83 0.51 -25.32
C GLY A 59 -3.47 1.57 -24.27
N GLN A 60 -4.46 2.33 -23.80
CA GLN A 60 -4.31 3.27 -22.67
C GLN A 60 -4.47 2.51 -21.36
N TRP A 61 -3.48 2.62 -20.51
CA TRP A 61 -3.46 2.09 -19.16
C TRP A 61 -3.91 3.15 -18.17
N SER A 62 -4.68 2.72 -17.19
CA SER A 62 -5.10 3.54 -16.05
C SER A 62 -4.99 2.72 -14.76
N LEU A 63 -4.91 3.42 -13.62
CA LEU A 63 -5.17 2.78 -12.33
C LEU A 63 -6.66 2.65 -12.12
N GLU A 64 -7.08 1.50 -11.60
CA GLU A 64 -8.43 1.32 -11.12
C GLU A 64 -8.62 2.20 -9.87
N GLY A 65 -9.28 3.32 -10.08
CA GLY A 65 -9.72 4.23 -9.02
C GLY A 65 -11.22 4.06 -8.77
N PRO A 66 -11.76 4.70 -7.75
CA PRO A 66 -13.21 4.75 -7.60
C PRO A 66 -13.84 5.31 -8.88
N PRO A 67 -15.02 4.81 -9.28
CA PRO A 67 -15.68 5.26 -10.51
C PRO A 67 -15.77 6.79 -10.56
N PRO A 68 -15.51 7.42 -11.72
CA PRO A 68 -15.61 8.87 -11.86
C PRO A 68 -17.00 9.36 -11.45
N GLY A 69 -17.05 10.32 -10.54
CA GLY A 69 -18.31 10.93 -10.11
C GLY A 69 -18.95 10.35 -8.86
N LEU A 70 -18.35 9.37 -8.18
CA LEU A 70 -18.79 9.01 -6.83
C LEU A 70 -18.45 10.11 -5.84
N PRO A 71 -19.41 10.59 -5.04
CA PRO A 71 -19.14 11.49 -3.94
C PRO A 71 -18.12 10.82 -2.97
N LEU A 72 -17.22 11.63 -2.41
CA LEU A 72 -16.28 11.14 -1.41
C LEU A 72 -16.98 10.50 -0.20
N SER A 73 -18.20 10.96 0.13
CA SER A 73 -19.03 10.38 1.18
C SER A 73 -19.39 8.92 0.94
N ASP A 74 -19.50 8.50 -0.33
CA ASP A 74 -19.95 7.16 -0.70
C ASP A 74 -18.81 6.15 -0.78
N LEU A 75 -17.57 6.65 -0.70
CA LEU A 75 -16.39 5.80 -0.67
C LEU A 75 -16.25 5.11 0.69
N ARG A 76 -15.64 3.94 0.66
CA ARG A 76 -15.21 3.23 1.87
C ARG A 76 -13.75 3.58 2.15
N TYR A 77 -13.44 3.90 3.39
CA TYR A 77 -12.10 4.27 3.82
C TYR A 77 -11.56 3.27 4.83
N ALA A 78 -10.27 2.98 4.76
CA ALA A 78 -9.50 2.35 5.81
C ALA A 78 -8.55 3.40 6.38
N VAL A 79 -8.86 3.92 7.56
CA VAL A 79 -8.01 4.86 8.29
C VAL A 79 -7.07 4.05 9.16
N VAL A 80 -5.78 4.13 8.85
CA VAL A 80 -4.75 3.29 9.46
C VAL A 80 -3.78 4.15 10.26
N ASP A 81 -3.51 3.70 11.47
CA ASP A 81 -2.46 4.24 12.33
C ASP A 81 -1.57 3.12 12.85
N VAL A 82 -0.28 3.41 13.03
CA VAL A 82 0.71 2.43 13.48
C VAL A 82 1.67 3.03 14.48
N GLU A 83 2.00 2.24 15.52
CA GLU A 83 3.14 2.51 16.37
C GLU A 83 4.32 1.63 16.00
N THR A 84 5.54 2.15 16.15
CA THR A 84 6.75 1.45 15.74
C THR A 84 7.85 1.53 16.78
N THR A 85 8.93 0.78 16.58
CA THR A 85 10.14 0.89 17.41
C THR A 85 10.97 2.16 17.12
N GLY A 86 10.41 3.15 16.39
CA GLY A 86 10.90 4.52 16.31
C GLY A 86 11.73 4.88 15.08
N GLY A 87 11.68 4.10 14.00
CA GLY A 87 12.42 4.43 12.79
C GLY A 87 12.00 3.63 11.57
N PRO A 88 12.64 3.84 10.41
CA PRO A 88 12.24 3.22 9.16
C PRO A 88 12.55 1.71 9.13
N TYR A 89 11.70 0.98 8.42
CA TYR A 89 11.80 -0.47 8.23
C TYR A 89 13.19 -0.94 7.73
N GLN A 90 13.81 -0.18 6.83
CA GLN A 90 15.12 -0.48 6.24
C GLN A 90 16.27 -0.50 7.28
N ARG A 91 16.08 0.17 8.42
CA ARG A 91 16.99 0.15 9.57
C ARG A 91 16.63 -0.89 10.63
N GLY A 92 15.75 -1.83 10.27
CA GLY A 92 15.34 -2.91 11.15
C GLY A 92 14.24 -2.54 12.16
N HIS A 93 13.64 -1.33 12.05
CA HIS A 93 12.50 -0.99 12.89
C HIS A 93 11.24 -1.75 12.44
N ARG A 94 10.34 -1.99 13.37
CA ARG A 94 9.13 -2.81 13.18
C ARG A 94 7.95 -2.18 13.88
N MET A 95 6.75 -2.49 13.41
CA MET A 95 5.51 -2.11 14.07
C MET A 95 5.38 -2.79 15.42
N THR A 96 4.81 -2.06 16.37
CA THR A 96 4.47 -2.52 17.73
C THR A 96 2.96 -2.53 17.96
N GLU A 97 2.22 -1.81 17.11
CA GLU A 97 0.76 -1.72 17.13
C GLU A 97 0.25 -1.34 15.76
N ILE A 98 -0.95 -1.81 15.41
CA ILE A 98 -1.71 -1.36 14.25
C ILE A 98 -3.17 -1.16 14.65
N ALA A 99 -3.75 -0.04 14.21
CA ALA A 99 -5.18 0.24 14.28
C ALA A 99 -5.71 0.54 12.89
N ILE A 100 -6.87 -0.03 12.54
CA ILE A 100 -7.58 0.21 11.29
C ILE A 100 -9.02 0.53 11.63
N TYR A 101 -9.49 1.70 11.22
CA TYR A 101 -10.90 2.08 11.31
C TYR A 101 -11.51 2.09 9.91
N GLU A 102 -12.54 1.28 9.72
CA GLU A 102 -13.33 1.30 8.50
C GLU A 102 -14.38 2.41 8.59
N VAL A 103 -14.34 3.34 7.63
CA VAL A 103 -15.25 4.47 7.60
C VAL A 103 -16.07 4.43 6.32
N GLN A 104 -17.39 4.57 6.45
CA GLN A 104 -18.33 4.69 5.34
C GLN A 104 -19.39 5.74 5.69
N ASN A 105 -19.73 6.61 4.74
CA ASN A 105 -20.68 7.72 4.95
C ASN A 105 -20.32 8.60 6.16
N GLY A 106 -19.03 8.80 6.43
CA GLY A 106 -18.55 9.57 7.58
C GLY A 106 -18.71 8.91 8.94
N VAL A 107 -19.11 7.62 8.99
CA VAL A 107 -19.31 6.86 10.23
C VAL A 107 -18.32 5.69 10.28
N VAL A 108 -17.73 5.45 11.45
CA VAL A 108 -16.93 4.25 11.71
C VAL A 108 -17.87 3.04 11.69
N SER A 109 -17.69 2.14 10.74
CA SER A 109 -18.50 0.94 10.55
C SER A 109 -17.88 -0.30 11.20
N ASP A 110 -16.55 -0.37 11.28
CA ASP A 110 -15.79 -1.42 11.96
C ASP A 110 -14.43 -0.91 12.41
N SER A 111 -13.78 -1.63 13.31
CA SER A 111 -12.43 -1.33 13.76
C SER A 111 -11.66 -2.61 14.08
N TYR A 112 -10.38 -2.57 13.77
CA TYR A 112 -9.42 -3.61 14.09
C TYR A 112 -8.23 -2.97 14.82
N HIS A 113 -7.80 -3.57 15.91
CA HIS A 113 -6.68 -3.07 16.71
C HIS A 113 -5.93 -4.24 17.33
N THR A 114 -4.60 -4.24 17.19
CA THR A 114 -3.76 -5.24 17.83
C THR A 114 -2.35 -4.74 18.09
N LEU A 115 -1.77 -5.18 19.21
CA LEU A 115 -0.34 -5.10 19.44
C LEU A 115 0.40 -6.10 18.55
N LEU A 116 1.65 -5.79 18.23
CA LEU A 116 2.52 -6.64 17.40
C LEU A 116 3.85 -6.88 18.11
N ASN A 117 4.35 -8.09 18.00
CA ASN A 117 5.70 -8.40 18.43
C ASN A 117 6.70 -7.89 17.37
N PRO A 118 7.51 -6.88 17.69
CA PRO A 118 8.48 -6.34 16.73
C PRO A 118 9.71 -7.24 16.53
N GLY A 119 9.85 -8.34 17.27
CA GLY A 119 11.03 -9.22 17.27
C GLY A 119 12.31 -8.53 17.73
N ARG A 120 12.20 -7.38 18.40
CA ARG A 120 13.31 -6.57 18.92
C ARG A 120 12.87 -5.75 20.12
N SER A 121 13.83 -5.29 20.91
CA SER A 121 13.56 -4.42 22.07
C SER A 121 13.05 -3.05 21.66
N ILE A 122 12.08 -2.54 22.41
CA ILE A 122 11.57 -1.18 22.34
C ILE A 122 12.41 -0.31 23.26
N SER A 123 12.93 0.80 22.74
CA SER A 123 13.77 1.69 23.54
C SER A 123 12.96 2.46 24.60
N PRO A 124 13.56 2.85 25.75
CA PRO A 124 12.84 3.63 26.77
C PRO A 124 12.19 4.91 26.24
N ALA A 125 12.82 5.58 25.25
CA ALA A 125 12.28 6.78 24.65
C ALA A 125 10.98 6.50 23.88
N ILE A 126 10.90 5.36 23.15
CA ILE A 126 9.69 4.95 22.44
C ILE A 126 8.62 4.47 23.42
N VAL A 127 8.99 3.73 24.48
CA VAL A 127 8.04 3.36 25.55
C VAL A 127 7.43 4.61 26.17
N ALA A 128 8.23 5.64 26.43
CA ALA A 128 7.73 6.90 26.99
C ALA A 128 6.79 7.66 26.04
N LEU A 129 6.99 7.52 24.73
CA LEU A 129 6.19 8.17 23.70
C LEU A 129 4.85 7.45 23.46
N THR A 130 4.89 6.12 23.30
CA THR A 130 3.75 5.30 22.85
C THR A 130 3.01 4.61 24.01
N GLY A 131 3.66 4.48 25.17
CA GLY A 131 3.18 3.67 26.28
C GLY A 131 3.36 2.16 26.11
N ILE A 132 3.81 1.71 24.93
CA ILE A 132 3.96 0.30 24.60
C ILE A 132 5.33 -0.20 25.04
N ASN A 133 5.36 -1.18 25.94
CA ASN A 133 6.59 -1.76 26.47
C ASN A 133 6.83 -3.20 25.95
N ASN A 134 8.03 -3.75 26.25
CA ASN A 134 8.42 -5.08 25.80
C ASN A 134 7.53 -6.21 26.34
N ASP A 135 7.02 -6.08 27.56
CA ASP A 135 6.16 -7.09 28.18
C ASP A 135 4.81 -7.18 27.46
N MET A 136 4.24 -6.03 27.07
CA MET A 136 2.96 -5.95 26.36
C MET A 136 3.02 -6.67 25.01
N VAL A 137 4.11 -6.53 24.28
CA VAL A 137 4.26 -7.10 22.91
C VAL A 137 4.86 -8.50 22.90
N SER A 138 5.36 -8.99 24.03
CA SER A 138 6.11 -10.28 24.09
C SER A 138 5.30 -11.49 23.61
N ARG A 139 3.97 -11.46 23.81
CA ARG A 139 3.03 -12.53 23.42
C ARG A 139 2.13 -12.12 22.25
N ALA A 140 2.32 -10.92 21.72
CA ALA A 140 1.56 -10.45 20.57
C ALA A 140 1.99 -11.20 19.28
N PRO A 141 1.11 -11.30 18.28
CA PRO A 141 1.47 -11.89 16.99
C PRO A 141 2.57 -11.09 16.29
N TYR A 142 3.34 -11.77 15.44
CA TYR A 142 4.16 -11.10 14.45
C TYR A 142 3.30 -10.57 13.29
N PHE A 143 3.78 -9.57 12.58
CA PHE A 143 3.01 -8.95 11.48
C PHE A 143 2.63 -9.93 10.37
N ASP A 144 3.48 -10.88 10.03
CA ASP A 144 3.21 -11.91 9.02
C ASP A 144 2.03 -12.82 9.38
N GLN A 145 1.75 -12.99 10.68
CA GLN A 145 0.62 -13.79 11.15
C GLN A 145 -0.72 -13.09 10.97
N ILE A 146 -0.75 -11.75 10.90
CA ILE A 146 -1.96 -10.94 10.73
C ILE A 146 -2.06 -10.26 9.36
N ALA A 147 -1.07 -10.45 8.50
CA ALA A 147 -0.98 -9.74 7.22
C ALA A 147 -2.20 -9.96 6.32
N THR A 148 -2.77 -11.16 6.33
CA THR A 148 -3.98 -11.49 5.57
C THR A 148 -5.18 -10.68 6.09
N ASP A 149 -5.39 -10.66 7.40
CA ASP A 149 -6.49 -9.90 8.03
C ASP A 149 -6.38 -8.40 7.73
N VAL A 150 -5.14 -7.88 7.75
CA VAL A 150 -4.87 -6.48 7.39
C VAL A 150 -5.20 -6.21 5.92
N LEU A 151 -4.77 -7.08 5.00
CA LEU A 151 -5.03 -6.94 3.57
C LEU A 151 -6.54 -6.97 3.27
N GLU A 152 -7.30 -7.88 3.85
CA GLU A 152 -8.76 -7.97 3.70
C GLU A 152 -9.47 -6.69 4.15
N ARG A 153 -8.94 -6.03 5.19
CA ARG A 153 -9.47 -4.75 5.67
C ARG A 153 -9.09 -3.56 4.82
N LEU A 154 -8.04 -3.66 4.01
CA LEU A 154 -7.62 -2.60 3.08
C LEU A 154 -8.26 -2.76 1.70
N GLU A 155 -8.60 -3.99 1.30
CA GLU A 155 -9.10 -4.29 -0.04
C GLU A 155 -10.40 -3.54 -0.35
N GLY A 156 -10.45 -2.90 -1.52
CA GLY A 156 -11.59 -2.13 -1.99
C GLY A 156 -11.90 -0.85 -1.21
N ARG A 157 -10.95 -0.34 -0.42
CA ARG A 157 -11.08 0.88 0.37
C ARG A 157 -10.02 1.91 0.01
N VAL A 158 -10.35 3.17 0.21
CA VAL A 158 -9.38 4.27 0.14
C VAL A 158 -8.52 4.22 1.40
N PHE A 159 -7.22 4.02 1.21
CA PHE A 159 -6.24 4.01 2.31
C PHE A 159 -5.99 5.43 2.82
N VAL A 160 -6.17 5.66 4.11
CA VAL A 160 -5.92 6.94 4.78
C VAL A 160 -4.95 6.71 5.94
N ALA A 161 -3.84 7.42 5.93
CA ALA A 161 -2.87 7.40 7.03
C ALA A 161 -2.23 8.77 7.21
N HIS A 162 -1.78 9.05 8.44
CA HIS A 162 -0.90 10.17 8.70
C HIS A 162 0.51 9.83 8.21
N ASN A 163 1.17 10.73 7.48
CA ASN A 163 2.53 10.56 6.99
C ASN A 163 2.75 9.30 6.11
N VAL A 164 2.08 9.27 4.96
CA VAL A 164 2.16 8.17 3.97
C VAL A 164 3.58 7.85 3.49
N GLY A 165 4.54 8.74 3.70
CA GLY A 165 5.94 8.54 3.36
C GLY A 165 6.79 7.83 4.43
N PHE A 166 6.19 7.44 5.56
CA PHE A 166 6.88 6.79 6.68
C PHE A 166 7.19 5.31 6.43
#